data_6180edc4577fbfd65803f2c9049fa648
#
_entry.id   6180edc4577fbfd65803f2c9049fa648
#
_cell.length_a   1.000
_cell.length_b   1.000
_cell.length_c   1.000
_cell.angle_alpha   90.00
_cell.angle_beta   90.00
_cell.angle_gamma   90.00
#
_symmetry.space_group_name_H-M   'P 1'
#
loop_
_entity.id
_entity.type
_entity.pdbx_description
1 polymer ?
#
loop_
_entity_poly.entity_id
_entity_poly.type
_entity_poly.pdbx_seq_one_letter_code
_entity_poly.pdbx_strand_id
1 'polypeptide(L)'
;MLTKDPGSALNRRQFVSVLAASITSVIALISCDAVGAAPTGPEPSPGVAGEADPATIVPLVLTDAEWRAKLAPDVYEVLRHADTERPFTGRHWNNHEKGRYLCAGCGLAAYDSKDKFESGTGWPSFTRPIATNRVGARADSSLGMDREEVVCTRCQGHQGHVFDDGPAPTYKRYCINSASLVFVKG
;
A
#
# COMPACT_ATOMS: atom_id res chain seq x y z
N MET A 1 -65.23 15.95 5.98
CA MET A 1 -65.55 15.26 4.71
C MET A 1 -64.28 14.52 4.35
N LEU A 2 -64.21 13.24 4.76
CA LEU A 2 -64.56 12.05 4.01
C LEU A 2 -63.85 12.04 2.63
N THR A 3 -63.01 11.14 2.27
CA THR A 3 -63.14 9.68 2.28
C THR A 3 -61.77 8.99 2.21
N LYS A 4 -61.67 8.05 2.97
CA LYS A 4 -60.85 6.84 3.05
C LYS A 4 -61.21 5.90 1.91
N ASP A 5 -60.24 5.25 1.27
CA ASP A 5 -60.49 3.95 0.69
C ASP A 5 -59.27 3.04 0.74
N PRO A 6 -59.45 1.80 1.12
CA PRO A 6 -58.43 0.82 1.37
C PRO A 6 -58.36 -0.25 0.34
N GLY A 7 -57.22 -0.94 0.29
CA GLY A 7 -57.24 -2.37 0.00
C GLY A 7 -56.86 -2.81 -1.39
N SER A 8 -55.78 -3.55 -1.48
CA SER A 8 -55.82 -4.83 -2.19
C SER A 8 -54.60 -5.66 -1.78
N ALA A 9 -54.87 -6.54 -0.87
CA ALA A 9 -54.03 -7.74 -0.68
C ALA A 9 -54.60 -8.83 -1.56
N LEU A 10 -53.80 -9.51 -2.30
CA LEU A 10 -54.07 -10.82 -2.93
C LEU A 10 -52.69 -11.51 -3.03
N ASN A 11 -52.48 -12.44 -2.32
CA ASN A 11 -53.00 -13.78 -2.00
C ASN A 11 -52.18 -14.86 -2.73
N ARG A 12 -51.73 -15.71 -1.91
CA ARG A 12 -51.01 -16.97 -2.11
C ARG A 12 -51.77 -17.95 -2.99
N ARG A 13 -51.00 -18.89 -3.55
CA ARG A 13 -51.35 -20.29 -3.92
C ARG A 13 -51.91 -20.48 -5.31
N GLN A 14 -51.19 -21.27 -6.06
CA GLN A 14 -51.61 -22.59 -6.55
C GLN A 14 -50.57 -23.11 -7.52
N PHE A 15 -49.98 -24.21 -7.25
CA PHE A 15 -50.25 -25.62 -7.52
C PHE A 15 -49.62 -26.07 -8.85
N VAL A 16 -48.59 -26.92 -8.75
CA VAL A 16 -48.55 -28.39 -8.91
C VAL A 16 -48.84 -28.90 -10.33
N SER A 17 -47.89 -29.54 -10.93
CA SER A 17 -47.86 -30.94 -11.32
C SER A 17 -46.75 -31.21 -12.33
N VAL A 18 -45.77 -31.98 -11.95
CA VAL A 18 -45.45 -33.35 -12.41
C VAL A 18 -45.36 -33.54 -13.92
N LEU A 19 -44.17 -33.76 -14.41
CA LEU A 19 -43.92 -34.88 -15.34
C LEU A 19 -42.48 -35.38 -15.12
N ALA A 20 -42.41 -36.62 -14.67
CA ALA A 20 -41.22 -37.44 -14.67
C ALA A 20 -40.88 -37.90 -16.05
N ALA A 21 -39.67 -37.68 -16.49
CA ALA A 21 -39.11 -38.41 -17.61
C ALA A 21 -37.69 -38.82 -17.22
N SER A 22 -37.57 -40.08 -16.92
CA SER A 22 -36.28 -40.77 -16.73
C SER A 22 -35.54 -40.80 -18.07
N ILE A 23 -34.31 -40.27 -18.06
CA ILE A 23 -33.32 -40.61 -19.08
C ILE A 23 -32.01 -40.95 -18.36
N THR A 24 -31.61 -42.17 -18.62
CA THR A 24 -30.44 -42.91 -18.23
C THR A 24 -29.11 -42.16 -18.33
N SER A 25 -28.30 -42.41 -17.30
CA SER A 25 -26.86 -42.39 -17.19
C SER A 25 -26.02 -42.19 -18.44
N VAL A 26 -25.21 -41.15 -18.42
CA VAL A 26 -23.81 -41.23 -18.85
C VAL A 26 -22.99 -40.49 -17.82
N ILE A 27 -22.27 -41.27 -17.01
CA ILE A 27 -21.23 -40.74 -16.10
C ILE A 27 -20.04 -40.41 -16.98
N ALA A 28 -19.89 -39.17 -17.37
CA ALA A 28 -18.61 -38.62 -17.83
C ALA A 28 -17.86 -38.11 -16.62
N LEU A 29 -16.86 -38.84 -16.24
CA LEU A 29 -15.81 -38.36 -15.30
C LEU A 29 -15.11 -37.17 -15.96
N ILE A 30 -15.57 -35.97 -15.67
CA ILE A 30 -14.77 -34.76 -15.92
C ILE A 30 -13.96 -34.53 -14.67
N SER A 31 -12.70 -34.89 -14.75
CA SER A 31 -11.66 -34.48 -13.83
C SER A 31 -11.67 -32.94 -13.74
N CYS A 32 -12.13 -32.42 -12.63
CA CYS A 32 -11.90 -31.02 -12.26
C CYS A 32 -10.49 -30.88 -11.70
N ASP A 33 -9.52 -30.79 -12.57
CA ASP A 33 -8.20 -30.26 -12.24
C ASP A 33 -8.01 -28.97 -13.03
N ALA A 34 -8.29 -27.86 -12.40
CA ALA A 34 -7.63 -26.57 -12.64
C ALA A 34 -8.19 -25.55 -11.63
N VAL A 35 -7.79 -25.64 -10.39
CA VAL A 35 -7.72 -24.46 -9.56
C VAL A 35 -6.63 -23.62 -10.21
N GLY A 36 -7.07 -22.62 -10.98
CA GLY A 36 -6.19 -21.62 -11.54
C GLY A 36 -5.50 -20.89 -10.38
N ALA A 37 -4.25 -21.23 -10.16
CA ALA A 37 -3.36 -20.43 -9.34
C ALA A 37 -3.33 -19.03 -9.93
N ALA A 38 -3.68 -18.04 -9.13
CA ALA A 38 -3.44 -16.65 -9.45
C ALA A 38 -1.96 -16.50 -9.83
N PRO A 39 -1.61 -15.69 -10.85
CA PRO A 39 -0.23 -15.45 -11.18
C PRO A 39 0.42 -14.76 -9.97
N THR A 40 1.19 -15.53 -9.21
CA THR A 40 2.18 -14.97 -8.30
C THR A 40 3.21 -14.30 -9.18
N GLY A 41 3.10 -12.98 -9.33
CA GLY A 41 4.18 -12.19 -9.88
C GLY A 41 5.46 -12.52 -9.13
N PRO A 42 6.64 -12.50 -9.80
CA PRO A 42 7.88 -12.83 -9.15
C PRO A 42 8.05 -11.95 -7.93
N GLU A 43 8.10 -12.56 -6.74
CA GLU A 43 8.61 -11.89 -5.57
C GLU A 43 9.97 -11.32 -5.92
N PRO A 44 10.25 -10.05 -5.63
CA PRO A 44 11.58 -9.52 -5.80
C PRO A 44 12.51 -10.33 -4.90
N SER A 45 13.32 -11.19 -5.49
CA SER A 45 14.42 -11.83 -4.79
C SER A 45 15.16 -10.77 -4.00
N PRO A 46 15.44 -10.97 -2.69
CA PRO A 46 16.32 -10.13 -1.95
C PRO A 46 17.73 -10.31 -2.51
N GLY A 47 18.02 -9.64 -3.62
CA GLY A 47 19.39 -9.39 -3.97
C GLY A 47 19.97 -8.62 -2.80
N VAL A 48 20.84 -9.25 -2.05
CA VAL A 48 21.72 -8.60 -1.08
C VAL A 48 22.60 -7.67 -1.91
N ALA A 49 22.04 -6.50 -2.24
CA ALA A 49 22.81 -5.39 -2.74
C ALA A 49 23.75 -5.04 -1.57
N GLY A 50 25.01 -5.38 -1.72
CA GLY A 50 26.07 -4.96 -0.83
C GLY A 50 25.83 -3.48 -0.51
N GLU A 51 26.02 -3.13 0.73
CA GLU A 51 25.89 -1.80 1.29
C GLU A 51 26.65 -0.82 0.37
N ALA A 52 25.93 -0.20 -0.56
CA ALA A 52 26.52 0.79 -1.45
C ALA A 52 27.02 1.92 -0.55
N ASP A 53 28.27 2.30 -0.73
CA ASP A 53 28.91 3.42 -0.09
C ASP A 53 27.88 4.56 0.05
N PRO A 54 27.63 5.07 1.26
CA PRO A 54 26.67 6.15 1.48
C PRO A 54 26.93 7.40 0.63
N ALA A 55 28.10 7.52 0.03
CA ALA A 55 28.52 8.68 -0.75
C ALA A 55 27.90 8.77 -2.15
N THR A 56 27.49 7.69 -2.79
CA THR A 56 27.02 7.76 -4.18
C THR A 56 25.71 6.97 -4.39
N ILE A 57 24.60 7.71 -4.46
CA ILE A 57 23.31 7.14 -4.85
C ILE A 57 23.10 7.35 -6.35
N VAL A 58 23.14 6.26 -7.12
CA VAL A 58 22.87 6.32 -8.56
C VAL A 58 21.37 6.48 -8.76
N PRO A 59 20.91 7.55 -9.45
CA PRO A 59 19.50 7.77 -9.72
C PRO A 59 18.87 6.61 -10.52
N LEU A 60 17.63 6.26 -10.19
CA LEU A 60 16.80 5.35 -10.96
C LEU A 60 15.71 6.17 -11.65
N VAL A 61 15.81 6.26 -12.96
CA VAL A 61 14.82 6.97 -13.80
C VAL A 61 14.13 5.94 -14.69
N LEU A 62 12.82 5.83 -14.53
CA LEU A 62 11.95 4.98 -15.33
C LEU A 62 10.83 5.83 -15.93
N THR A 63 10.30 5.40 -17.07
CA THR A 63 9.10 5.98 -17.67
C THR A 63 7.86 5.65 -16.80
N ASP A 64 6.78 6.39 -16.99
CA ASP A 64 5.51 6.13 -16.30
C ASP A 64 4.99 4.70 -16.55
N ALA A 65 5.08 4.22 -17.78
CA ALA A 65 4.67 2.86 -18.15
C ALA A 65 5.50 1.79 -17.43
N GLU A 66 6.81 2.00 -17.27
CA GLU A 66 7.68 1.08 -16.53
C GLU A 66 7.37 1.10 -15.03
N TRP A 67 7.06 2.28 -14.45
CA TRP A 67 6.62 2.36 -13.06
C TRP A 67 5.30 1.62 -12.83
N ARG A 68 4.30 1.79 -13.73
CA ARG A 68 3.02 1.07 -13.67
C ARG A 68 3.20 -0.44 -13.77
N ALA A 69 4.11 -0.89 -14.61
CA ALA A 69 4.40 -2.31 -14.75
C ALA A 69 5.13 -2.91 -13.54
N LYS A 70 5.92 -2.08 -12.83
CA LYS A 70 6.78 -2.50 -11.72
C LYS A 70 6.06 -2.50 -10.37
N LEU A 71 5.15 -1.57 -10.14
CA LEU A 71 4.56 -1.30 -8.83
C LEU A 71 3.12 -1.82 -8.75
N ALA A 72 2.72 -2.28 -7.55
CA ALA A 72 1.30 -2.49 -7.27
C ALA A 72 0.54 -1.15 -7.38
N PRO A 73 -0.75 -1.16 -7.76
CA PRO A 73 -1.49 0.08 -8.02
C PRO A 73 -1.47 1.09 -6.87
N ASP A 74 -1.67 0.64 -5.63
CA ASP A 74 -1.64 1.47 -4.42
C ASP A 74 -0.26 2.08 -4.15
N VAL A 75 0.80 1.30 -4.36
CA VAL A 75 2.20 1.75 -4.25
C VAL A 75 2.53 2.77 -5.34
N TYR A 76 2.02 2.54 -6.55
CA TYR A 76 2.21 3.45 -7.67
C TYR A 76 1.56 4.82 -7.40
N GLU A 77 0.28 4.84 -6.94
CA GLU A 77 -0.41 6.10 -6.62
C GLU A 77 0.34 6.89 -5.54
N VAL A 78 0.81 6.23 -4.49
CA VAL A 78 1.58 6.91 -3.44
C VAL A 78 2.92 7.41 -3.97
N LEU A 79 3.74 6.56 -4.59
CA LEU A 79 5.10 6.93 -4.98
C LEU A 79 5.17 7.89 -6.16
N ARG A 80 4.19 7.87 -7.10
CA ARG A 80 4.26 8.61 -8.36
C ARG A 80 3.25 9.74 -8.47
N HIS A 81 2.13 9.66 -7.72
CA HIS A 81 1.09 10.69 -7.71
C HIS A 81 0.97 11.42 -6.37
N ALA A 82 1.88 11.14 -5.43
CA ALA A 82 1.90 11.75 -4.08
C ALA A 82 0.58 11.56 -3.32
N ASP A 83 -0.07 10.39 -3.53
CA ASP A 83 -1.25 10.03 -2.77
C ASP A 83 -0.89 9.64 -1.32
N THR A 84 -1.89 9.63 -0.46
CA THR A 84 -1.72 9.31 0.97
C THR A 84 -2.67 8.19 1.37
N GLU A 85 -2.12 7.10 1.89
CA GLU A 85 -2.90 6.01 2.46
C GLU A 85 -3.73 6.48 3.67
N ARG A 86 -4.84 5.78 3.96
CA ARG A 86 -5.65 6.11 5.14
C ARG A 86 -4.87 5.83 6.44
N PRO A 87 -5.03 6.67 7.48
CA PRO A 87 -4.39 6.42 8.77
C PRO A 87 -4.81 5.08 9.36
N PHE A 88 -3.91 4.39 10.04
CA PHE A 88 -4.12 3.10 10.73
C PHE A 88 -4.43 1.90 9.80
N THR A 89 -4.33 2.05 8.48
CA THR A 89 -4.60 0.96 7.52
C THR A 89 -3.35 0.38 6.88
N GLY A 90 -2.25 1.11 6.86
CA GLY A 90 -1.00 0.67 6.26
C GLY A 90 -0.33 -0.44 7.08
N ARG A 91 0.47 -1.28 6.43
CA ARG A 91 1.09 -2.46 7.07
C ARG A 91 2.17 -2.15 8.10
N HIS A 92 2.70 -0.94 8.12
CA HIS A 92 3.91 -0.61 8.90
C HIS A 92 3.67 0.40 10.04
N TRP A 93 2.47 0.99 10.18
CA TRP A 93 2.21 1.96 11.23
C TRP A 93 2.46 1.37 12.63
N ASN A 94 2.03 0.13 12.86
CA ASN A 94 2.17 -0.60 14.13
C ASN A 94 3.22 -1.72 14.06
N ASN A 95 4.24 -1.61 13.21
CA ASN A 95 5.33 -2.59 13.16
C ASN A 95 6.42 -2.23 14.16
N HIS A 96 6.71 -3.14 15.10
CA HIS A 96 7.72 -3.00 16.16
C HIS A 96 8.92 -3.95 15.97
N GLU A 97 8.97 -4.69 14.88
CA GLU A 97 10.09 -5.58 14.60
C GLU A 97 11.37 -4.81 14.29
N LYS A 98 12.51 -5.41 14.67
CA LYS A 98 13.82 -4.86 14.32
C LYS A 98 14.13 -5.10 12.85
N GLY A 99 14.58 -4.07 12.16
CA GLY A 99 14.90 -4.16 10.74
C GLY A 99 14.98 -2.79 10.07
N ARG A 100 15.02 -2.82 8.75
CA ARG A 100 15.14 -1.63 7.90
C ARG A 100 13.91 -1.45 7.03
N TYR A 101 13.59 -0.21 6.74
CA TYR A 101 12.53 0.19 5.82
C TYR A 101 13.16 0.73 4.54
N LEU A 102 12.89 0.04 3.43
CA LEU A 102 13.42 0.36 2.11
C LEU A 102 12.33 1.04 1.29
N CYS A 103 12.73 1.92 0.36
CA CYS A 103 11.81 2.50 -0.62
C CYS A 103 11.20 1.39 -1.48
N ALA A 104 9.88 1.29 -1.52
CA ALA A 104 9.16 0.28 -2.31
C ALA A 104 9.40 0.40 -3.81
N GLY A 105 9.74 1.60 -4.31
CA GLY A 105 10.04 1.80 -5.72
C GLY A 105 11.40 1.28 -6.16
N CYS A 106 12.44 1.45 -5.35
CA CYS A 106 13.82 1.23 -5.79
C CYS A 106 14.68 0.40 -4.84
N GLY A 107 14.18 0.00 -3.67
CA GLY A 107 14.93 -0.78 -2.69
C GLY A 107 15.99 0.00 -1.91
N LEU A 108 16.09 1.33 -2.05
CA LEU A 108 17.02 2.12 -1.26
C LEU A 108 16.62 2.10 0.22
N ALA A 109 17.52 1.68 1.12
CA ALA A 109 17.28 1.71 2.55
C ALA A 109 17.11 3.17 3.02
N ALA A 110 15.94 3.50 3.54
CA ALA A 110 15.58 4.86 3.92
C ALA A 110 15.53 5.06 5.43
N TYR A 111 14.96 4.10 6.18
CA TYR A 111 14.78 4.23 7.64
C TYR A 111 15.16 2.93 8.36
N ASP A 112 15.46 3.08 9.65
CA ASP A 112 15.77 1.98 10.56
C ASP A 112 14.70 1.91 11.68
N SER A 113 14.35 0.72 12.12
CA SER A 113 13.39 0.50 13.19
C SER A 113 13.78 1.15 14.53
N LYS A 114 15.07 1.33 14.78
CA LYS A 114 15.56 2.03 16.00
C LYS A 114 15.19 3.51 16.06
N ASP A 115 14.94 4.12 14.91
CA ASP A 115 14.54 5.53 14.80
C ASP A 115 13.02 5.69 14.61
N LYS A 116 12.25 4.56 14.58
CA LYS A 116 10.79 4.54 14.53
C LYS A 116 10.20 4.82 15.91
N PHE A 117 9.11 5.59 15.95
CA PHE A 117 8.37 5.85 17.18
C PHE A 117 6.86 5.90 16.93
N GLU A 118 6.08 5.77 17.99
CA GLU A 118 4.62 5.85 17.94
C GLU A 118 4.18 7.32 18.03
N SER A 119 3.79 7.88 16.91
CA SER A 119 3.31 9.26 16.82
C SER A 119 1.81 9.42 17.10
N GLY A 120 1.05 8.31 17.11
CA GLY A 120 -0.39 8.33 17.23
C GLY A 120 -1.14 8.79 15.98
N THR A 121 -0.43 9.10 14.88
CA THR A 121 -1.04 9.65 13.66
C THR A 121 -1.60 8.57 12.72
N GLY A 122 -1.22 7.31 12.92
CA GLY A 122 -1.68 6.18 12.10
C GLY A 122 -0.80 5.89 10.89
N TRP A 123 0.33 6.54 10.77
CA TRP A 123 1.38 6.28 9.78
C TRP A 123 2.71 5.93 10.46
N PRO A 124 3.58 5.13 9.83
CA PRO A 124 4.94 4.91 10.33
C PRO A 124 5.66 6.25 10.48
N SER A 125 6.20 6.50 11.66
CA SER A 125 6.87 7.75 11.99
C SER A 125 8.30 7.50 12.46
N PHE A 126 9.24 8.28 11.93
CA PHE A 126 10.66 8.15 12.22
C PHE A 126 11.25 9.50 12.65
N THR A 127 12.23 9.47 13.55
CA THR A 127 12.93 10.68 13.99
C THR A 127 13.96 11.17 12.98
N ARG A 128 14.44 10.28 12.11
CA ARG A 128 15.42 10.57 11.06
C ARG A 128 15.51 9.44 10.03
N PRO A 129 16.02 9.71 8.82
CA PRO A 129 16.45 8.66 7.89
C PRO A 129 17.75 7.98 8.37
N ILE A 130 18.08 6.81 7.79
CA ILE A 130 19.34 6.09 8.07
C ILE A 130 20.56 6.98 7.81
N ALA A 131 20.52 7.78 6.76
CA ALA A 131 21.53 8.78 6.42
C ALA A 131 20.84 9.96 5.71
N THR A 132 21.43 11.15 5.81
CA THR A 132 20.83 12.39 5.29
C THR A 132 20.64 12.39 3.77
N ASN A 133 21.43 11.61 3.04
CA ASN A 133 21.35 11.48 1.59
C ASN A 133 20.32 10.44 1.09
N ARG A 134 19.57 9.77 1.97
CA ARG A 134 18.59 8.72 1.58
C ARG A 134 17.24 9.28 1.18
N VAL A 135 16.89 10.41 1.74
CA VAL A 135 15.66 11.12 1.41
C VAL A 135 15.98 12.59 1.11
N GLY A 136 15.20 13.16 0.21
CA GLY A 136 15.19 14.60 -0.07
C GLY A 136 13.92 15.23 0.47
N ALA A 137 13.94 16.55 0.61
CA ALA A 137 12.80 17.34 1.01
C ALA A 137 12.45 18.36 -0.08
N ARG A 138 11.16 18.56 -0.32
CA ARG A 138 10.62 19.56 -1.26
C ARG A 138 9.48 20.33 -0.61
N ALA A 139 9.40 21.63 -0.91
CA ALA A 139 8.24 22.41 -0.50
C ALA A 139 6.97 21.85 -1.17
N ASP A 140 5.93 21.65 -0.38
CA ASP A 140 4.60 21.21 -0.81
C ASP A 140 3.55 22.18 -0.27
N SER A 141 3.01 23.03 -1.13
CA SER A 141 1.91 23.96 -0.81
C SER A 141 0.56 23.47 -1.31
N SER A 142 0.42 22.19 -1.63
CA SER A 142 -0.87 21.59 -2.00
C SER A 142 -1.87 21.63 -0.85
N LEU A 143 -3.15 21.54 -1.16
CA LEU A 143 -4.26 21.54 -0.18
C LEU A 143 -4.29 22.78 0.75
N GLY A 144 -3.64 23.88 0.36
CA GLY A 144 -3.61 25.11 1.16
C GLY A 144 -2.79 25.01 2.45
N MET A 145 -1.86 24.07 2.52
CA MET A 145 -0.93 23.86 3.64
C MET A 145 0.51 23.98 3.16
N ASP A 146 1.34 24.68 3.92
CA ASP A 146 2.78 24.67 3.67
C ASP A 146 3.39 23.49 4.43
N ARG A 147 3.87 22.52 3.66
CA ARG A 147 4.48 21.28 4.17
C ARG A 147 5.81 21.02 3.49
N GLU A 148 6.57 20.11 4.04
CA GLU A 148 7.80 19.63 3.45
C GLU A 148 7.62 18.16 3.04
N GLU A 149 7.51 17.92 1.72
CA GLU A 149 7.39 16.59 1.13
C GLU A 149 8.71 15.82 1.28
N VAL A 150 8.62 14.57 1.66
CA VAL A 150 9.75 13.64 1.71
C VAL A 150 9.75 12.74 0.49
N VAL A 151 10.86 12.72 -0.25
CA VAL A 151 11.04 11.89 -1.44
C VAL A 151 12.29 11.02 -1.33
N CYS A 152 12.25 9.84 -1.96
CA CYS A 152 13.43 8.99 -2.10
C CYS A 152 14.47 9.65 -3.02
N THR A 153 15.71 9.81 -2.60
CA THR A 153 16.75 10.44 -3.42
C THR A 153 17.11 9.64 -4.67
N ARG A 154 16.94 8.31 -4.65
CA ARG A 154 17.27 7.44 -5.78
C ARG A 154 16.24 7.48 -6.90
N CYS A 155 14.95 7.38 -6.57
CA CYS A 155 13.89 7.25 -7.57
C CYS A 155 12.90 8.43 -7.60
N GLN A 156 13.10 9.41 -6.72
CA GLN A 156 12.24 10.59 -6.60
C GLN A 156 10.77 10.26 -6.26
N GLY A 157 10.50 9.05 -5.74
CA GLY A 157 9.17 8.64 -5.31
C GLY A 157 8.77 9.35 -4.02
N HIS A 158 7.53 9.81 -3.96
CA HIS A 158 6.92 10.39 -2.77
C HIS A 158 6.87 9.36 -1.64
N GLN A 159 7.28 9.74 -0.43
CA GLN A 159 7.20 8.87 0.73
C GLN A 159 6.23 9.37 1.80
N GLY A 160 6.04 10.65 1.91
CA GLY A 160 5.25 11.31 2.94
C GLY A 160 5.72 12.73 3.18
N HIS A 161 5.65 13.19 4.43
CA HIS A 161 6.04 14.56 4.81
C HIS A 161 6.86 14.55 6.11
N VAL A 162 7.65 15.60 6.31
CA VAL A 162 8.38 15.83 7.56
C VAL A 162 7.79 17.04 8.29
N PHE A 163 7.72 16.92 9.62
CA PHE A 163 7.15 17.90 10.54
C PHE A 163 8.13 18.18 11.69
N ASP A 164 7.97 19.32 12.37
CA ASP A 164 8.79 19.77 13.50
C ASP A 164 8.13 19.45 14.86
N ASP A 165 7.36 18.39 14.94
CA ASP A 165 6.60 17.94 16.10
C ASP A 165 7.03 16.56 16.62
N GLY A 166 8.22 16.11 16.23
CA GLY A 166 8.80 14.86 16.68
C GLY A 166 9.46 14.93 18.06
N PRO A 167 9.89 13.78 18.61
CA PRO A 167 10.60 13.74 19.89
C PRO A 167 12.04 14.24 19.79
N ALA A 168 12.61 14.59 20.95
CA ALA A 168 14.03 14.86 21.05
C ALA A 168 14.86 13.63 20.60
N PRO A 169 16.09 13.80 20.11
CA PRO A 169 16.86 15.05 19.98
C PRO A 169 16.62 15.81 18.68
N THR A 170 15.95 15.21 17.68
CA THR A 170 15.83 15.82 16.35
C THR A 170 14.65 16.77 16.25
N TYR A 171 13.62 16.57 17.06
CA TYR A 171 12.32 17.25 16.97
C TYR A 171 11.65 17.10 15.61
N LYS A 172 12.15 16.21 14.75
CA LYS A 172 11.56 15.90 13.45
C LYS A 172 10.70 14.66 13.51
N ARG A 173 9.59 14.69 12.81
CA ARG A 173 8.72 13.52 12.54
C ARG A 173 8.59 13.31 11.04
N TYR A 174 9.28 12.31 10.53
CA TYR A 174 9.10 11.81 9.18
C TYR A 174 7.86 10.90 9.17
N CYS A 175 6.73 11.43 8.71
CA CYS A 175 5.44 10.74 8.63
C CYS A 175 5.34 10.11 7.25
N ILE A 176 5.48 8.79 7.18
CA ILE A 176 5.75 8.09 5.93
C ILE A 176 4.61 7.12 5.62
N ASN A 177 4.17 7.05 4.36
CA ASN A 177 3.19 6.07 3.91
C ASN A 177 3.77 4.65 3.98
N SER A 178 3.04 3.71 4.56
CA SER A 178 3.45 2.30 4.57
C SER A 178 3.59 1.74 3.15
N ALA A 179 2.72 2.20 2.22
CA ALA A 179 2.76 1.80 0.82
C ALA A 179 4.07 2.21 0.13
N SER A 180 4.73 3.27 0.59
CA SER A 180 6.02 3.70 0.06
C SER A 180 7.22 2.88 0.56
N LEU A 181 7.00 1.94 1.48
CA LEU A 181 8.04 1.20 2.19
C LEU A 181 7.92 -0.31 2.05
N VAL A 182 9.07 -0.98 2.04
CA VAL A 182 9.20 -2.43 2.25
C VAL A 182 10.02 -2.64 3.51
N PHE A 183 9.51 -3.45 4.43
CA PHE A 183 10.23 -3.81 5.65
C PHE A 183 11.09 -5.05 5.41
N VAL A 184 12.34 -4.99 5.82
CA VAL A 184 13.28 -6.11 5.83
C VAL A 184 13.72 -6.33 7.26
N LYS A 185 13.42 -7.50 7.80
CA LYS A 185 13.79 -7.91 9.15
C LYS A 185 15.33 -7.99 9.26
N GLY A 186 15.87 -7.45 10.34
CA GLY A 186 17.30 -7.45 10.65
C GLY A 186 17.73 -8.65 11.47
#